data_c9ab09d08793564722e24db56f88b6dc
#
_entry.id   c9ab09d08793564722e24db56f88b6dc
#
_cell.length_a   1.000
_cell.length_b   1.000
_cell.length_c   1.000
_cell.angle_alpha   90.00
_cell.angle_beta   90.00
_cell.angle_gamma   90.00
#
_symmetry.space_group_name_H-M   'P 1'
#
loop_
_entity.id
_entity.type
_entity.pdbx_description
1 polymer ?
#
loop_
_entity_poly.entity_id
_entity_poly.type
_entity_poly.pdbx_seq_one_letter_code
_entity_poly.pdbx_strand_id
1 'polypeptide(L)'
;GVQTCALPICMIDINKIPSPCYVMEEKLLRNNLSLIKSVKERAGVNIILAFKAFALWKAFPIVREYIPFSTASSKFEAQLAFEEMGSPAHTYSPAYTEADFPLILRYSSHVTFNSLSQFHRFYPMVRADGNRVSCGLRINPEYSDVETDLYNPCAPGSRMGVTGDLLGDTLPEGIEGLHFHTLCESTSYDLERTLAEVERRFGRFLPHVKWLNMGGGHLMTRKDYDVEHLIALLKGFKERYPNLELIMEIGRA
;
A
#
# COMPACT_ATOMS: atom_id res chain seq x y z
N GLY A 1 -4.90 42.52 -8.07
CA GLY A 1 -6.00 41.68 -8.43
C GLY A 1 -5.64 40.27 -8.19
N VAL A 2 -6.18 39.63 -7.12
CA VAL A 2 -6.08 38.20 -6.87
C VAL A 2 -7.04 37.56 -7.86
N GLN A 3 -6.48 36.91 -8.87
CA GLN A 3 -7.24 36.11 -9.81
C GLN A 3 -7.52 34.79 -9.10
N THR A 4 -8.66 34.70 -8.38
CA THR A 4 -9.21 33.44 -7.91
C THR A 4 -9.61 32.66 -9.15
N CYS A 5 -8.82 31.67 -9.51
CA CYS A 5 -9.21 30.66 -10.48
C CYS A 5 -10.31 29.82 -9.83
N ALA A 6 -11.55 30.34 -9.86
CA ALA A 6 -12.72 29.55 -9.54
C ALA A 6 -12.89 28.54 -10.67
N LEU A 7 -12.34 27.33 -10.48
CA LEU A 7 -12.85 26.18 -11.19
C LEU A 7 -14.36 26.18 -10.98
N PRO A 8 -15.18 25.89 -12.00
CA PRO A 8 -16.61 25.80 -11.81
C PRO A 8 -16.85 24.72 -10.75
N ILE A 9 -17.18 25.16 -9.54
CA ILE A 9 -17.69 24.29 -8.47
C ILE A 9 -19.01 23.78 -9.04
N CYS A 10 -18.95 22.59 -9.57
CA CYS A 10 -20.02 22.02 -10.36
C CYS A 10 -21.23 21.84 -9.45
N MET A 11 -22.20 22.75 -9.57
CA MET A 11 -23.63 22.53 -9.24
C MET A 11 -24.00 21.98 -7.85
N ILE A 12 -23.11 22.10 -6.85
CA ILE A 12 -23.48 21.81 -5.47
C ILE A 12 -24.17 23.04 -4.92
N ASP A 13 -25.46 22.92 -4.61
CA ASP A 13 -26.19 23.97 -3.89
C ASP A 13 -25.73 23.99 -2.43
N ILE A 14 -24.74 24.82 -2.13
CA ILE A 14 -24.14 24.94 -0.79
C ILE A 14 -25.17 25.29 0.29
N ASN A 15 -26.32 25.88 -0.08
CA ASN A 15 -27.38 26.20 0.87
C ASN A 15 -28.14 24.95 1.36
N LYS A 16 -28.03 23.85 0.66
CA LYS A 16 -28.64 22.56 1.04
C LYS A 16 -27.70 21.67 1.86
N ILE A 17 -26.46 22.10 2.07
CA ILE A 17 -25.44 21.33 2.77
C ILE A 17 -25.42 21.75 4.25
N PRO A 18 -25.55 20.83 5.20
CA PRO A 18 -25.41 21.16 6.62
C PRO A 18 -23.99 21.67 6.93
N SER A 19 -23.88 22.69 7.77
CA SER A 19 -22.61 23.26 8.19
C SER A 19 -22.43 23.08 9.71
N PRO A 20 -21.25 22.62 10.20
CA PRO A 20 -20.05 22.24 9.43
C PRO A 20 -20.14 20.80 8.88
N CYS A 21 -19.63 20.55 7.67
CA CYS A 21 -19.48 19.21 7.11
C CYS A 21 -18.37 19.13 6.06
N TYR A 22 -17.88 17.91 5.81
CA TYR A 22 -17.04 17.61 4.66
C TYR A 22 -17.91 17.15 3.50
N VAL A 23 -17.63 17.63 2.30
CA VAL A 23 -18.35 17.28 1.08
C VAL A 23 -17.44 16.53 0.14
N MET A 24 -17.87 15.37 -0.34
CA MET A 24 -17.19 14.62 -1.38
C MET A 24 -18.03 14.62 -2.64
N GLU A 25 -17.41 14.99 -3.76
CA GLU A 25 -18.03 14.91 -5.08
C GLU A 25 -17.86 13.52 -5.67
N GLU A 26 -18.93 12.74 -5.76
CA GLU A 26 -18.89 11.37 -6.29
C GLU A 26 -18.28 11.32 -7.69
N LYS A 27 -18.63 12.28 -8.56
CA LYS A 27 -18.10 12.34 -9.93
C LYS A 27 -16.58 12.46 -9.96
N LEU A 28 -15.99 13.29 -9.10
CA LEU A 28 -14.53 13.46 -9.01
C LEU A 28 -13.86 12.20 -8.43
N LEU A 29 -14.48 11.61 -7.41
CA LEU A 29 -14.02 10.34 -6.87
C LEU A 29 -14.00 9.25 -7.96
N ARG A 30 -15.08 9.07 -8.72
CA ARG A 30 -15.15 8.10 -9.81
C ARG A 30 -14.14 8.37 -10.92
N ASN A 31 -13.88 9.64 -11.26
CA ASN A 31 -12.86 9.98 -12.25
C ASN A 31 -11.47 9.53 -11.79
N ASN A 32 -11.12 9.81 -10.53
CA ASN A 32 -9.85 9.38 -9.95
C ASN A 32 -9.73 7.85 -9.88
N LEU A 33 -10.79 7.19 -9.43
CA LEU A 33 -10.83 5.73 -9.37
C LEU A 33 -10.73 5.07 -10.75
N SER A 34 -11.32 5.68 -11.78
CA SER A 34 -11.21 5.21 -13.18
C SER A 34 -9.76 5.29 -13.67
N LEU A 35 -9.03 6.36 -13.34
CA LEU A 35 -7.61 6.48 -13.66
C LEU A 35 -6.80 5.37 -12.95
N ILE A 36 -7.02 5.18 -11.65
CA ILE A 36 -6.33 4.15 -10.86
C ILE A 36 -6.60 2.75 -11.44
N LYS A 37 -7.86 2.46 -11.79
CA LYS A 37 -8.25 1.20 -12.43
C LYS A 37 -7.55 1.02 -13.78
N SER A 38 -7.48 2.07 -14.60
CA SER A 38 -6.75 2.03 -15.88
C SER A 38 -5.26 1.69 -15.68
N VAL A 39 -4.59 2.30 -14.69
CA VAL A 39 -3.20 1.97 -14.35
C VAL A 39 -3.08 0.50 -13.93
N LYS A 40 -3.94 0.06 -13.02
CA LYS A 40 -3.98 -1.34 -12.55
C LYS A 40 -4.08 -2.33 -13.71
N GLU A 41 -5.03 -2.12 -14.62
CA GLU A 41 -5.31 -3.01 -15.74
C GLU A 41 -4.19 -2.97 -16.79
N ARG A 42 -3.71 -1.78 -17.14
CA ARG A 42 -2.67 -1.58 -18.17
C ARG A 42 -1.29 -2.08 -17.71
N ALA A 43 -0.95 -1.87 -16.44
CA ALA A 43 0.31 -2.36 -15.88
C ALA A 43 0.25 -3.83 -15.46
N GLY A 44 -0.95 -4.40 -15.30
CA GLY A 44 -1.14 -5.79 -14.85
C GLY A 44 -0.71 -5.99 -13.39
N VAL A 45 -0.95 -5.00 -12.52
CA VAL A 45 -0.61 -5.01 -11.09
C VAL A 45 -1.87 -4.89 -10.24
N ASN A 46 -1.79 -5.22 -8.97
CA ASN A 46 -2.85 -4.93 -8.02
C ASN A 46 -2.64 -3.57 -7.37
N ILE A 47 -3.73 -2.77 -7.30
CA ILE A 47 -3.75 -1.53 -6.53
C ILE A 47 -4.83 -1.68 -5.45
N ILE A 48 -4.47 -1.40 -4.19
CA ILE A 48 -5.33 -1.57 -3.03
C ILE A 48 -5.50 -0.26 -2.26
N LEU A 49 -6.67 -0.07 -1.64
CA LEU A 49 -6.98 1.15 -0.89
C LEU A 49 -6.28 1.18 0.46
N ALA A 50 -5.57 2.25 0.77
CA ALA A 50 -4.92 2.44 2.07
C ALA A 50 -5.84 3.20 3.04
N PHE A 51 -6.38 2.51 4.05
CA PHE A 51 -7.34 3.11 5.00
C PHE A 51 -6.73 4.21 5.85
N LYS A 52 -5.45 4.12 6.20
CA LYS A 52 -4.74 5.23 6.90
C LYS A 52 -4.85 6.59 6.20
N ALA A 53 -5.12 6.60 4.88
CA ALA A 53 -5.28 7.81 4.09
C ALA A 53 -6.72 8.05 3.62
N PHE A 54 -7.54 7.00 3.51
CA PHE A 54 -8.93 7.10 3.09
C PHE A 54 -9.78 6.00 3.73
N ALA A 55 -10.43 6.33 4.86
CA ALA A 55 -11.31 5.42 5.59
C ALA A 55 -12.77 5.89 5.63
N LEU A 56 -13.21 6.66 4.61
CA LEU A 56 -14.60 7.08 4.50
C LEU A 56 -15.47 5.90 4.02
N TRP A 57 -15.85 5.05 4.98
CA TRP A 57 -16.56 3.80 4.72
C TRP A 57 -17.89 3.96 3.93
N LYS A 58 -18.56 5.09 4.05
CA LYS A 58 -19.76 5.41 3.24
C LYS A 58 -19.47 5.46 1.73
N ALA A 59 -18.22 5.71 1.33
CA ALA A 59 -17.79 5.71 -0.08
C ALA A 59 -17.27 4.34 -0.55
N PHE A 60 -17.08 3.36 0.33
CA PHE A 60 -16.57 2.04 -0.06
C PHE A 60 -17.42 1.30 -1.10
N PRO A 61 -18.76 1.38 -1.12
CA PRO A 61 -19.55 0.82 -2.20
C PRO A 61 -19.14 1.32 -3.59
N ILE A 62 -18.74 2.60 -3.70
CA ILE A 62 -18.24 3.18 -4.95
C ILE A 62 -16.79 2.72 -5.21
N VAL A 63 -15.92 2.78 -4.20
CA VAL A 63 -14.51 2.44 -4.35
C VAL A 63 -14.32 1.00 -4.82
N ARG A 64 -15.03 0.03 -4.23
CA ARG A 64 -14.90 -1.39 -4.57
C ARG A 64 -15.30 -1.77 -5.99
N GLU A 65 -16.05 -0.90 -6.71
CA GLU A 65 -16.32 -1.09 -8.14
C GLU A 65 -15.02 -1.00 -8.98
N TYR A 66 -13.97 -0.36 -8.47
CA TYR A 66 -12.69 -0.10 -9.13
C TYR A 66 -11.53 -0.84 -8.49
N ILE A 67 -11.40 -0.75 -7.17
CA ILE A 67 -10.34 -1.34 -6.36
C ILE A 67 -10.97 -2.07 -5.16
N PRO A 68 -11.17 -3.40 -5.26
CA PRO A 68 -11.96 -4.16 -4.28
C PRO A 68 -11.19 -4.55 -3.01
N PHE A 69 -9.87 -4.33 -2.96
CA PHE A 69 -9.03 -4.73 -1.84
C PHE A 69 -8.47 -3.52 -1.11
N SER A 70 -8.04 -3.73 0.14
CA SER A 70 -7.51 -2.67 0.99
C SER A 70 -6.33 -3.12 1.85
N THR A 71 -5.55 -2.14 2.32
CA THR A 71 -4.53 -2.34 3.34
C THR A 71 -4.98 -1.74 4.65
N ALA A 72 -4.66 -2.42 5.76
CA ALA A 72 -4.98 -2.03 7.11
C ALA A 72 -3.72 -1.85 7.96
N SER A 73 -3.74 -0.85 8.86
CA SER A 73 -2.63 -0.54 9.76
C SER A 73 -2.94 -0.92 11.23
N SER A 74 -4.11 -1.49 11.48
CA SER A 74 -4.57 -1.91 12.81
C SER A 74 -5.64 -2.98 12.70
N LYS A 75 -5.97 -3.63 13.85
CA LYS A 75 -7.09 -4.57 13.92
C LYS A 75 -8.43 -3.92 13.54
N PHE A 76 -8.61 -2.63 13.88
CA PHE A 76 -9.84 -1.90 13.59
C PHE A 76 -9.99 -1.62 12.09
N GLU A 77 -8.89 -1.27 11.42
CA GLU A 77 -8.91 -1.12 9.96
C GLU A 77 -9.08 -2.47 9.27
N ALA A 78 -8.48 -3.56 9.78
CA ALA A 78 -8.69 -4.90 9.24
C ALA A 78 -10.16 -5.36 9.38
N GLN A 79 -10.78 -5.08 10.52
CA GLN A 79 -12.21 -5.32 10.74
C GLN A 79 -13.06 -4.47 9.79
N LEU A 80 -12.74 -3.19 9.64
CA LEU A 80 -13.44 -2.28 8.72
C LEU A 80 -13.35 -2.77 7.27
N ALA A 81 -12.19 -3.31 6.84
CA ALA A 81 -12.03 -3.91 5.53
C ALA A 81 -12.99 -5.09 5.33
N PHE A 82 -13.03 -5.97 6.30
CA PHE A 82 -13.86 -7.16 6.23
C PHE A 82 -15.36 -6.84 6.24
N GLU A 83 -15.80 -5.93 7.13
CA GLU A 83 -17.21 -5.62 7.34
C GLU A 83 -17.78 -4.66 6.28
N GLU A 84 -17.02 -3.61 5.91
CA GLU A 84 -17.54 -2.52 5.07
C GLU A 84 -16.98 -2.57 3.63
N MET A 85 -15.72 -2.98 3.43
CA MET A 85 -15.18 -3.18 2.09
C MET A 85 -15.55 -4.54 1.50
N GLY A 86 -15.90 -5.52 2.36
CA GLY A 86 -16.32 -6.86 1.97
C GLY A 86 -15.18 -7.75 1.51
N SER A 87 -13.93 -7.46 1.90
CA SER A 87 -12.75 -8.26 1.59
C SER A 87 -11.77 -8.29 2.76
N PRO A 88 -11.03 -9.41 2.97
CA PRO A 88 -9.96 -9.45 3.95
C PRO A 88 -8.85 -8.46 3.59
N ALA A 89 -8.24 -7.84 4.61
CA ALA A 89 -7.21 -6.83 4.42
C ALA A 89 -5.81 -7.40 4.13
N HIS A 90 -4.96 -6.58 3.49
CA HIS A 90 -3.51 -6.70 3.60
C HIS A 90 -3.08 -5.89 4.83
N THR A 91 -2.72 -6.54 5.91
CA THR A 91 -2.43 -5.86 7.17
C THR A 91 -0.94 -5.73 7.43
N TYR A 92 -0.53 -4.49 7.69
CA TYR A 92 0.80 -4.17 8.18
C TYR A 92 0.70 -3.24 9.40
N SER A 93 1.38 -3.62 10.47
CA SER A 93 1.63 -2.74 11.62
C SER A 93 3.08 -2.89 12.09
N PRO A 94 3.75 -1.79 12.45
CA PRO A 94 5.12 -1.87 12.99
C PRO A 94 5.20 -2.67 14.29
N ALA A 95 4.09 -2.79 15.03
CA ALA A 95 4.01 -3.62 16.24
C ALA A 95 2.65 -4.32 16.32
N TYR A 96 2.67 -5.62 16.57
CA TYR A 96 1.50 -6.42 16.90
C TYR A 96 1.50 -6.77 18.38
N THR A 97 0.30 -6.88 18.98
CA THR A 97 0.12 -7.42 20.33
C THR A 97 -0.50 -8.80 20.27
N GLU A 98 -0.24 -9.64 21.26
CA GLU A 98 -0.83 -10.98 21.32
C GLU A 98 -2.36 -10.92 21.47
N ALA A 99 -2.86 -9.89 22.14
CA ALA A 99 -4.30 -9.68 22.30
C ALA A 99 -5.02 -9.33 21.00
N ASP A 100 -4.34 -8.59 20.09
CA ASP A 100 -4.95 -8.12 18.84
C ASP A 100 -4.74 -9.08 17.68
N PHE A 101 -3.66 -9.85 17.72
CA PHE A 101 -3.21 -10.66 16.58
C PHE A 101 -4.25 -11.70 16.11
N PRO A 102 -5.02 -12.38 16.98
CA PRO A 102 -6.10 -13.27 16.54
C PRO A 102 -7.16 -12.57 15.68
N LEU A 103 -7.51 -11.32 16.00
CA LEU A 103 -8.46 -10.53 15.19
C LEU A 103 -7.83 -10.10 13.86
N ILE A 104 -6.53 -9.77 13.86
CA ILE A 104 -5.79 -9.48 12.63
C ILE A 104 -5.81 -10.71 11.71
N LEU A 105 -5.51 -11.92 12.20
CA LEU A 105 -5.59 -13.14 11.42
C LEU A 105 -6.99 -13.39 10.85
N ARG A 106 -8.01 -13.14 11.67
CA ARG A 106 -9.40 -13.33 11.26
C ARG A 106 -9.82 -12.46 10.06
N TYR A 107 -9.35 -11.21 10.03
CA TYR A 107 -9.79 -10.18 9.09
C TYR A 107 -8.80 -9.91 7.95
N SER A 108 -7.68 -10.61 7.90
CA SER A 108 -6.63 -10.39 6.91
C SER A 108 -6.49 -11.57 5.95
N SER A 109 -6.10 -11.29 4.72
CA SER A 109 -5.59 -12.26 3.74
C SER A 109 -4.06 -12.27 3.72
N HIS A 110 -3.44 -11.13 4.03
CA HIS A 110 -2.00 -10.95 4.08
C HIS A 110 -1.61 -10.25 5.39
N VAL A 111 -0.54 -10.71 6.00
CA VAL A 111 0.03 -10.09 7.21
C VAL A 111 1.52 -9.84 6.99
N THR A 112 1.92 -8.59 7.06
CA THR A 112 3.32 -8.20 6.92
C THR A 112 3.94 -7.92 8.28
N PHE A 113 5.08 -8.55 8.55
CA PHE A 113 5.87 -8.35 9.78
C PHE A 113 6.95 -7.30 9.55
N ASN A 114 7.16 -6.45 10.55
CA ASN A 114 8.14 -5.37 10.48
C ASN A 114 9.58 -5.83 10.73
N SER A 115 9.78 -6.97 11.39
CA SER A 115 11.09 -7.52 11.74
C SER A 115 11.07 -9.04 11.84
N LEU A 116 12.25 -9.65 11.78
CA LEU A 116 12.39 -11.09 11.98
C LEU A 116 11.94 -11.52 13.38
N SER A 117 12.22 -10.74 14.42
CA SER A 117 11.77 -11.03 15.78
C SER A 117 10.25 -10.99 15.90
N GLN A 118 9.59 -10.04 15.24
CA GLN A 118 8.13 -9.99 15.19
C GLN A 118 7.58 -11.21 14.43
N PHE A 119 8.16 -11.59 13.30
CA PHE A 119 7.78 -12.79 12.56
C PHE A 119 7.90 -14.04 13.43
N HIS A 120 9.05 -14.29 14.02
CA HIS A 120 9.26 -15.46 14.86
C HIS A 120 8.32 -15.55 16.07
N ARG A 121 7.96 -14.40 16.64
CA ARG A 121 7.00 -14.33 17.77
C ARG A 121 5.59 -14.74 17.35
N PHE A 122 5.12 -14.26 16.20
CA PHE A 122 3.71 -14.39 15.80
C PHE A 122 3.45 -15.52 14.79
N TYR A 123 4.45 -16.00 14.08
CA TYR A 123 4.27 -17.06 13.09
C TYR A 123 3.74 -18.37 13.68
N PRO A 124 4.05 -18.80 14.92
CA PRO A 124 3.39 -19.95 15.54
C PRO A 124 1.87 -19.80 15.61
N MET A 125 1.35 -18.58 15.83
CA MET A 125 -0.09 -18.30 15.83
C MET A 125 -0.69 -18.44 14.42
N VAL A 126 0.02 -17.98 13.39
CA VAL A 126 -0.39 -18.17 11.98
C VAL A 126 -0.50 -19.67 11.65
N ARG A 127 0.49 -20.48 12.06
CA ARG A 127 0.47 -21.93 11.86
C ARG A 127 -0.69 -22.60 12.59
N ALA A 128 -0.95 -22.20 13.83
CA ALA A 128 -2.07 -22.72 14.61
C ALA A 128 -3.43 -22.37 14.00
N ASP A 129 -3.52 -21.22 13.27
CA ASP A 129 -4.70 -20.79 12.51
C ASP A 129 -4.83 -21.49 11.14
N GLY A 130 -3.96 -22.46 10.82
CA GLY A 130 -3.97 -23.22 9.57
C GLY A 130 -3.36 -22.50 8.38
N ASN A 131 -2.47 -21.50 8.59
CA ASN A 131 -1.78 -20.72 7.55
C ASN A 131 -2.75 -20.07 6.54
N ARG A 132 -3.88 -19.58 7.01
CA ARG A 132 -4.90 -18.95 6.15
C ARG A 132 -4.48 -17.59 5.60
N VAL A 133 -3.49 -16.94 6.22
CA VAL A 133 -2.95 -15.66 5.78
C VAL A 133 -1.59 -15.85 5.09
N SER A 134 -1.34 -15.09 4.03
CA SER A 134 -0.02 -15.03 3.41
C SER A 134 0.88 -14.08 4.21
N CYS A 135 2.03 -14.58 4.66
CA CYS A 135 2.98 -13.82 5.48
C CYS A 135 3.99 -13.08 4.63
N GLY A 136 4.21 -11.82 4.94
CA GLY A 136 5.24 -11.00 4.34
C GLY A 136 6.21 -10.39 5.34
N LEU A 137 7.33 -9.94 4.83
CA LEU A 137 8.33 -9.22 5.60
C LEU A 137 8.49 -7.82 5.02
N ARG A 138 8.40 -6.79 5.87
CA ARG A 138 8.77 -5.45 5.46
C ARG A 138 10.29 -5.36 5.34
N ILE A 139 10.74 -4.93 4.17
CA ILE A 139 12.17 -4.68 3.87
C ILE A 139 12.45 -3.19 3.87
N ASN A 140 13.66 -2.83 4.26
CA ASN A 140 14.17 -1.47 4.19
C ASN A 140 15.26 -1.39 3.12
N PRO A 141 15.02 -0.77 1.97
CA PRO A 141 16.02 -0.64 0.92
C PRO A 141 17.12 0.39 1.25
N GLU A 142 17.05 1.02 2.44
CA GLU A 142 17.99 2.07 2.89
C GLU A 142 18.09 3.22 1.87
N TYR A 143 17.00 3.48 1.18
CA TYR A 143 16.85 4.53 0.19
C TYR A 143 15.42 5.09 0.19
N SER A 144 15.32 6.39 0.17
CA SER A 144 14.05 7.13 -0.01
C SER A 144 14.38 8.53 -0.51
N ASP A 145 13.56 9.05 -1.42
CA ASP A 145 13.62 10.44 -1.91
C ASP A 145 12.93 11.45 -0.96
N VAL A 146 12.47 11.00 0.20
CA VAL A 146 11.84 11.89 1.20
C VAL A 146 12.90 12.78 1.83
N GLU A 147 12.80 14.10 1.57
CA GLU A 147 13.79 15.11 1.99
C GLU A 147 13.88 15.28 3.52
N THR A 148 12.75 15.13 4.20
CA THR A 148 12.68 15.34 5.66
C THR A 148 12.95 14.03 6.40
N ASP A 149 14.05 13.94 7.13
CA ASP A 149 14.46 12.74 7.88
C ASP A 149 13.35 12.21 8.80
N LEU A 150 12.57 13.09 9.40
CA LEU A 150 11.45 12.69 10.27
C LEU A 150 10.41 11.80 9.56
N TYR A 151 10.23 12.01 8.27
CA TYR A 151 9.28 11.26 7.43
C TYR A 151 9.96 10.21 6.57
N ASN A 152 11.31 10.16 6.60
CA ASN A 152 12.09 9.19 5.84
C ASN A 152 12.15 7.85 6.57
N PRO A 153 11.43 6.81 6.12
CA PRO A 153 11.44 5.50 6.77
C PRO A 153 12.77 4.75 6.58
N CYS A 154 13.66 5.26 5.74
CA CYS A 154 14.98 4.70 5.45
C CYS A 154 16.13 5.52 6.06
N ALA A 155 15.81 6.52 6.87
CA ALA A 155 16.83 7.30 7.58
C ALA A 155 17.71 6.38 8.47
N PRO A 156 18.99 6.74 8.69
CA PRO A 156 19.87 5.98 9.58
C PRO A 156 19.26 5.76 10.97
N GLY A 157 19.26 4.51 11.43
CA GLY A 157 18.64 4.13 12.71
C GLY A 157 17.11 3.92 12.65
N SER A 158 16.49 3.99 11.46
CA SER A 158 15.08 3.64 11.29
C SER A 158 14.82 2.19 11.72
N ARG A 159 13.70 1.99 12.42
CA ARG A 159 13.21 0.66 12.82
C ARG A 159 12.16 0.09 11.87
N MET A 160 11.99 0.70 10.70
CA MET A 160 10.94 0.35 9.74
C MET A 160 11.45 -0.63 8.69
N GLY A 161 11.20 -1.92 8.93
CA GLY A 161 11.60 -2.99 8.04
C GLY A 161 13.00 -3.55 8.31
N VAL A 162 13.34 -4.62 7.64
CA VAL A 162 14.60 -5.36 7.75
C VAL A 162 15.54 -4.94 6.64
N THR A 163 16.77 -4.59 6.96
CA THR A 163 17.83 -4.29 5.96
C THR A 163 18.42 -5.57 5.37
N GLY A 164 19.04 -5.45 4.20
CA GLY A 164 19.54 -6.61 3.45
C GLY A 164 20.63 -7.41 4.15
N ASP A 165 21.42 -6.77 4.98
CA ASP A 165 22.51 -7.36 5.80
C ASP A 165 21.98 -8.21 6.96
N LEU A 166 20.76 -7.93 7.44
CA LEU A 166 20.11 -8.71 8.50
C LEU A 166 19.40 -9.97 7.97
N LEU A 167 19.29 -10.11 6.66
CA LEU A 167 18.75 -11.31 6.01
C LEU A 167 19.91 -12.20 5.55
N GLY A 168 19.84 -13.49 5.87
CA GLY A 168 20.76 -14.50 5.35
C GLY A 168 20.57 -14.70 3.83
N ASP A 169 21.05 -15.86 3.33
CA ASP A 169 20.92 -16.20 1.91
C ASP A 169 19.49 -16.55 1.49
N THR A 170 18.66 -16.97 2.44
CA THR A 170 17.28 -17.35 2.21
C THR A 170 16.34 -16.66 3.20
N LEU A 171 15.10 -16.44 2.78
CA LEU A 171 14.05 -15.96 3.68
C LEU A 171 13.64 -17.06 4.67
N PRO A 172 13.17 -16.68 5.87
CA PRO A 172 12.58 -17.65 6.80
C PRO A 172 11.42 -18.43 6.16
N GLU A 173 11.33 -19.69 6.48
CA GLU A 173 10.20 -20.54 6.07
C GLU A 173 8.87 -19.90 6.49
N GLY A 174 7.92 -19.80 5.56
CA GLY A 174 6.61 -19.20 5.78
C GLY A 174 6.51 -17.74 5.33
N ILE A 175 7.62 -17.08 4.99
CA ILE A 175 7.56 -15.79 4.32
C ILE A 175 7.28 -16.02 2.83
N GLU A 176 6.15 -15.50 2.38
CA GLU A 176 5.67 -15.64 1.01
C GLU A 176 5.75 -14.34 0.20
N GLY A 177 5.97 -13.21 0.86
CA GLY A 177 6.04 -11.91 0.19
C GLY A 177 6.95 -10.90 0.86
N LEU A 178 7.25 -9.85 0.12
CA LEU A 178 8.01 -8.70 0.61
C LEU A 178 7.17 -7.43 0.52
N HIS A 179 7.43 -6.49 1.40
CA HIS A 179 6.78 -5.18 1.43
C HIS A 179 7.81 -4.10 1.71
N PHE A 180 7.78 -3.02 0.95
CA PHE A 180 8.44 -1.77 1.31
C PHE A 180 7.46 -0.61 1.26
N HIS A 181 7.72 0.43 2.05
CA HIS A 181 6.91 1.65 2.04
C HIS A 181 7.83 2.82 2.35
N THR A 182 8.36 3.44 1.29
CA THR A 182 9.46 4.41 1.36
C THR A 182 9.16 5.72 0.66
N LEU A 183 7.99 5.82 0.03
CA LEU A 183 7.55 6.97 -0.74
C LEU A 183 6.53 7.81 0.05
N CYS A 184 6.59 9.13 -0.12
CA CYS A 184 5.64 10.08 0.41
C CYS A 184 5.49 11.26 -0.56
N GLU A 185 4.27 11.48 -1.08
CA GLU A 185 3.97 12.51 -2.08
C GLU A 185 4.89 12.48 -3.31
N SER A 186 5.20 11.27 -3.75
CA SER A 186 6.26 10.95 -4.70
C SER A 186 5.73 10.73 -6.12
N THR A 187 6.66 10.70 -7.06
CA THR A 187 6.44 10.48 -8.49
C THR A 187 6.75 9.03 -8.89
N SER A 188 6.50 8.69 -10.16
CA SER A 188 6.90 7.41 -10.74
C SER A 188 8.42 7.25 -10.85
N TYR A 189 9.16 8.36 -10.99
CA TYR A 189 10.63 8.37 -11.04
C TYR A 189 11.26 8.07 -9.67
N ASP A 190 10.61 8.48 -8.58
CA ASP A 190 11.03 8.13 -7.22
C ASP A 190 10.85 6.62 -6.97
N LEU A 191 9.77 6.03 -7.50
CA LEU A 191 9.57 4.59 -7.47
C LEU A 191 10.66 3.87 -8.28
N GLU A 192 11.01 4.36 -9.46
CA GLU A 192 12.06 3.77 -10.30
C GLU A 192 13.37 3.65 -9.54
N ARG A 193 13.82 4.75 -8.91
CA ARG A 193 15.04 4.76 -8.08
C ARG A 193 14.94 3.81 -6.89
N THR A 194 13.78 3.79 -6.24
CA THR A 194 13.52 2.88 -5.11
C THR A 194 13.57 1.41 -5.55
N LEU A 195 12.97 1.06 -6.68
CA LEU A 195 12.99 -0.31 -7.22
C LEU A 195 14.41 -0.75 -7.58
N ALA A 196 15.25 0.14 -8.11
CA ALA A 196 16.66 -0.17 -8.38
C ALA A 196 17.40 -0.56 -7.08
N GLU A 197 17.16 0.14 -5.98
CA GLU A 197 17.74 -0.19 -4.68
C GLU A 197 17.14 -1.48 -4.08
N VAL A 198 15.85 -1.72 -4.27
CA VAL A 198 15.22 -3.00 -3.88
C VAL A 198 15.84 -4.16 -4.67
N GLU A 199 16.00 -4.04 -5.98
CA GLU A 199 16.67 -5.08 -6.78
C GLU A 199 18.13 -5.29 -6.36
N ARG A 200 18.87 -4.22 -6.10
CA ARG A 200 20.27 -4.31 -5.68
C ARG A 200 20.45 -5.03 -4.33
N ARG A 201 19.57 -4.78 -3.36
CA ARG A 201 19.70 -5.30 -2.00
C ARG A 201 18.94 -6.60 -1.77
N PHE A 202 17.78 -6.75 -2.41
CA PHE A 202 16.83 -7.84 -2.18
C PHE A 202 16.52 -8.66 -3.43
N GLY A 203 17.13 -8.36 -4.58
CA GLY A 203 16.86 -9.02 -5.86
C GLY A 203 16.98 -10.54 -5.81
N ARG A 204 17.91 -11.06 -4.95
CA ARG A 204 18.06 -12.50 -4.76
C ARG A 204 16.83 -13.20 -4.19
N PHE A 205 15.93 -12.46 -3.51
CA PHE A 205 14.72 -13.03 -2.91
C PHE A 205 13.49 -12.92 -3.82
N LEU A 206 13.46 -11.95 -4.76
CA LEU A 206 12.28 -11.67 -5.58
C LEU A 206 11.79 -12.87 -6.39
N PRO A 207 12.66 -13.75 -6.94
CA PRO A 207 12.21 -14.97 -7.63
C PRO A 207 11.59 -16.03 -6.72
N HIS A 208 11.77 -15.90 -5.40
CA HIS A 208 11.38 -16.90 -4.40
C HIS A 208 10.16 -16.51 -3.58
N VAL A 209 9.58 -15.34 -3.83
CA VAL A 209 8.35 -14.87 -3.17
C VAL A 209 7.20 -14.78 -4.16
N LYS A 210 5.98 -14.84 -3.64
CA LYS A 210 4.75 -14.81 -4.45
C LYS A 210 4.33 -13.38 -4.78
N TRP A 211 4.61 -12.43 -3.90
CA TRP A 211 4.17 -11.05 -4.03
C TRP A 211 5.18 -10.03 -3.49
N LEU A 212 5.13 -8.84 -4.09
CA LEU A 212 5.84 -7.64 -3.63
C LEU A 212 4.83 -6.50 -3.48
N ASN A 213 4.62 -6.04 -2.25
CA ASN A 213 3.87 -4.83 -1.97
C ASN A 213 4.84 -3.64 -1.92
N MET A 214 4.68 -2.72 -2.85
CA MET A 214 5.53 -1.54 -3.01
C MET A 214 5.09 -0.36 -2.15
N GLY A 215 4.08 -0.56 -1.28
CA GLY A 215 3.52 0.51 -0.48
C GLY A 215 2.77 1.56 -1.29
N GLY A 216 2.55 2.69 -0.67
CA GLY A 216 1.89 3.85 -1.26
C GLY A 216 2.82 5.07 -1.35
N GLY A 217 2.21 6.25 -1.36
CA GLY A 217 2.91 7.53 -1.43
C GLY A 217 2.89 8.19 -2.81
N HIS A 218 2.21 7.58 -3.79
CA HIS A 218 2.05 8.13 -5.12
C HIS A 218 0.92 9.16 -5.19
N LEU A 219 1.18 10.30 -5.82
CA LEU A 219 0.16 11.29 -6.15
C LEU A 219 -0.39 11.07 -7.57
N MET A 220 -0.77 9.81 -7.86
CA MET A 220 -1.11 9.30 -9.19
C MET A 220 -2.21 10.09 -9.90
N THR A 221 -3.12 10.72 -9.15
CA THR A 221 -4.24 11.49 -9.70
C THR A 221 -3.92 12.98 -9.92
N ARG A 222 -2.71 13.43 -9.60
CA ARG A 222 -2.26 14.78 -9.94
C ARG A 222 -2.05 14.92 -11.44
N LYS A 223 -2.34 16.12 -11.97
CA LYS A 223 -2.22 16.41 -13.41
C LYS A 223 -0.79 16.31 -13.95
N ASP A 224 0.18 16.55 -13.09
CA ASP A 224 1.62 16.55 -13.41
C ASP A 224 2.29 15.18 -13.13
N TYR A 225 1.51 14.17 -12.74
CA TYR A 225 2.04 12.83 -12.52
C TYR A 225 2.18 12.06 -13.82
N ASP A 226 3.37 11.53 -14.10
CA ASP A 226 3.64 10.74 -15.30
C ASP A 226 3.12 9.30 -15.15
N VAL A 227 1.86 9.11 -15.52
CA VAL A 227 1.15 7.82 -15.49
C VAL A 227 1.74 6.83 -16.50
N GLU A 228 2.15 7.31 -17.68
CA GLU A 228 2.70 6.45 -18.73
C GLU A 228 4.06 5.88 -18.32
N HIS A 229 4.90 6.69 -17.71
CA HIS A 229 6.16 6.24 -17.13
C HIS A 229 5.92 5.17 -16.03
N LEU A 230 4.95 5.40 -15.13
CA LEU A 230 4.59 4.41 -14.10
C LEU A 230 4.21 3.06 -14.73
N ILE A 231 3.35 3.08 -15.74
CA ILE A 231 2.89 1.85 -16.40
C ILE A 231 4.05 1.12 -17.09
N ALA A 232 4.92 1.86 -17.79
CA ALA A 232 6.09 1.29 -18.44
C ALA A 232 7.07 0.67 -17.44
N LEU A 233 7.34 1.38 -16.33
CA LEU A 233 8.19 0.91 -15.24
C LEU A 233 7.67 -0.41 -14.63
N LEU A 234 6.38 -0.46 -14.29
CA LEU A 234 5.76 -1.64 -13.68
C LEU A 234 5.73 -2.84 -14.64
N LYS A 235 5.46 -2.61 -15.93
CA LYS A 235 5.54 -3.67 -16.95
C LYS A 235 6.95 -4.23 -17.06
N GLY A 236 7.96 -3.36 -17.20
CA GLY A 236 9.36 -3.79 -17.29
C GLY A 236 9.82 -4.53 -16.03
N PHE A 237 9.36 -4.13 -14.85
CA PHE A 237 9.64 -4.87 -13.62
C PHE A 237 8.97 -6.24 -13.63
N LYS A 238 7.73 -6.34 -14.07
CA LYS A 238 7.00 -7.60 -14.16
C LYS A 238 7.58 -8.55 -15.20
N GLU A 239 8.13 -8.04 -16.31
CA GLU A 239 8.83 -8.85 -17.29
C GLU A 239 10.08 -9.53 -16.71
N ARG A 240 10.81 -8.82 -15.80
CA ARG A 240 11.95 -9.41 -15.08
C ARG A 240 11.53 -10.44 -14.03
N TYR A 241 10.34 -10.27 -13.44
CA TYR A 241 9.79 -11.13 -12.37
C TYR A 241 8.38 -11.61 -12.72
N PRO A 242 8.20 -12.47 -13.74
CA PRO A 242 6.88 -12.78 -14.30
C PRO A 242 5.93 -13.52 -13.34
N ASN A 243 6.48 -14.22 -12.34
CA ASN A 243 5.70 -14.95 -11.35
C ASN A 243 5.38 -14.11 -10.08
N LEU A 244 5.88 -12.88 -10.02
CA LEU A 244 5.72 -12.01 -8.87
C LEU A 244 4.44 -11.18 -9.01
N GLU A 245 3.54 -11.29 -8.05
CA GLU A 245 2.40 -10.39 -7.94
C GLU A 245 2.88 -9.05 -7.42
N LEU A 246 2.62 -7.98 -8.18
CA LEU A 246 2.94 -6.62 -7.77
C LEU A 246 1.71 -5.94 -7.17
N ILE A 247 1.89 -5.33 -6.01
CA ILE A 247 0.84 -4.64 -5.26
C ILE A 247 1.29 -3.21 -4.96
N MET A 248 0.41 -2.24 -5.20
CA MET A 248 0.60 -0.84 -4.81
C MET A 248 -0.53 -0.42 -3.87
N GLU A 249 -0.24 0.49 -2.96
CA GLU A 249 -1.21 1.08 -2.05
C GLU A 249 -1.56 2.51 -2.51
N ILE A 250 -2.84 2.86 -2.47
CA ILE A 250 -3.32 4.21 -2.79
C ILE A 250 -4.29 4.70 -1.73
N GLY A 251 -4.24 5.97 -1.35
CA GLY A 251 -5.15 6.52 -0.36
C GLY A 251 -5.62 7.93 -0.68
N ARG A 252 -4.80 8.74 -1.33
CA ARG A 252 -5.20 10.07 -1.82
C ARG A 252 -5.65 9.93 -3.27
N ALA A 253 -6.94 9.84 -3.44
CA ALA A 253 -7.54 9.79 -4.77
C ALA A 253 -8.44 11.01 -5.03
#